data_cd6ed6ac5adfde0b03f86a213222f751
#
_entry.id   cd6ed6ac5adfde0b03f86a213222f751
#
_cell.length_a   1.000
_cell.length_b   1.000
_cell.length_c   1.000
_cell.angle_alpha   90.00
_cell.angle_beta   90.00
_cell.angle_gamma   90.00
#
_symmetry.space_group_name_H-M   'P 1'
#
loop_
_entity.id
_entity.type
_entity.pdbx_description
1 polymer ?
#
loop_
_entity_poly.entity_id
_entity_poly.type
_entity_poly.pdbx_seq_one_letter_code
_entity_poly.pdbx_strand_id
1 'polypeptide(L)'
;RKGLFLAMQYPAEIQGVTNAEFLRAAINARRPEDDQISVMDFIKKLDKNLDLLDMSQKMTERYLNEGFSGGEKKRNEILQLLMIEPTFAILDEIDSGLDIDALKVVAKGVNSMRGDNFGSLIITHYQRLLNYIVPDTVHVMMDGQIVKTGGPELAKKLEDEGYAGLRDELGLDIKLVDDED
;
A
#
# COMPACT_ATOMS: atom_id res chain seq x y z
N ARG A 1 2.10 14.47 -10.36
CA ARG A 1 2.75 15.71 -9.89
C ARG A 1 2.01 16.40 -8.74
N LYS A 2 0.77 16.00 -8.41
CA LYS A 2 -0.06 16.65 -7.36
C LYS A 2 0.08 16.01 -5.96
N GLY A 3 1.09 15.20 -5.72
CA GLY A 3 1.27 14.55 -4.41
C GLY A 3 0.43 13.29 -4.20
N LEU A 4 -0.26 12.79 -5.23
CA LEU A 4 -1.01 11.53 -5.17
C LEU A 4 -0.14 10.36 -5.62
N PHE A 5 -0.20 9.26 -4.88
CA PHE A 5 0.40 7.96 -5.20
C PHE A 5 -0.69 6.89 -5.27
N LEU A 6 -0.52 5.92 -6.15
CA LEU A 6 -1.39 4.76 -6.25
C LEU A 6 -0.53 3.50 -6.25
N ALA A 7 -0.69 2.66 -5.21
CA ALA A 7 -0.24 1.28 -5.23
C ALA A 7 -1.36 0.40 -5.78
N MET A 8 -1.10 -0.27 -6.88
CA MET A 8 -2.12 -1.06 -7.57
C MET A 8 -2.17 -2.50 -7.05
N GLN A 9 -3.34 -3.11 -7.12
CA GLN A 9 -3.50 -4.54 -6.81
C GLN A 9 -2.51 -5.40 -7.63
N TYR A 10 -2.35 -5.09 -8.92
CA TYR A 10 -1.41 -5.74 -9.83
C TYR A 10 -0.38 -4.72 -10.35
N PRO A 11 0.82 -4.65 -9.73
CA PRO A 11 1.86 -3.73 -10.16
C PRO A 11 2.32 -3.98 -11.60
N ALA A 12 2.43 -2.92 -12.39
CA ALA A 12 2.90 -3.02 -13.76
C ALA A 12 4.38 -3.43 -13.82
N GLU A 13 4.73 -4.22 -14.84
CA GLU A 13 6.11 -4.59 -15.18
C GLU A 13 6.59 -3.69 -16.33
N ILE A 14 7.81 -3.17 -16.22
CA ILE A 14 8.43 -2.34 -17.27
C ILE A 14 9.80 -2.90 -17.59
N GLN A 15 9.91 -3.49 -18.78
CA GLN A 15 11.18 -4.01 -19.28
C GLN A 15 12.11 -2.89 -19.72
N GLY A 16 13.42 -3.08 -19.51
CA GLY A 16 14.44 -2.14 -19.94
C GLY A 16 14.62 -0.92 -19.05
N VAL A 17 13.84 -0.77 -17.98
CA VAL A 17 13.99 0.29 -16.98
C VAL A 17 14.23 -0.34 -15.63
N THR A 18 15.38 -0.09 -15.02
CA THR A 18 15.67 -0.61 -13.67
C THR A 18 14.85 0.11 -12.61
N ASN A 19 14.64 -0.56 -11.45
CA ASN A 19 13.97 0.07 -10.31
C ASN A 19 14.66 1.38 -9.90
N ALA A 20 15.99 1.40 -9.85
CA ALA A 20 16.75 2.60 -9.47
C ALA A 20 16.52 3.76 -10.46
N GLU A 21 16.55 3.49 -11.77
CA GLU A 21 16.29 4.50 -12.80
C GLU A 21 14.86 5.04 -12.70
N PHE A 22 13.87 4.14 -12.55
CA PHE A 22 12.47 4.51 -12.38
C PHE A 22 12.28 5.40 -11.15
N LEU A 23 12.79 4.99 -9.99
CA LEU A 23 12.65 5.72 -8.73
C LEU A 23 13.27 7.12 -8.83
N ARG A 24 14.48 7.22 -9.38
CA ARG A 24 15.15 8.51 -9.57
C ARG A 24 14.39 9.42 -10.52
N ALA A 25 13.91 8.88 -11.63
CA ALA A 25 13.10 9.62 -12.59
C ALA A 25 11.77 10.10 -11.97
N ALA A 26 11.11 9.25 -11.19
CA ALA A 26 9.84 9.59 -10.51
C ALA A 26 10.02 10.71 -9.46
N ILE A 27 11.11 10.67 -8.69
CA ILE A 27 11.45 11.74 -7.74
C ILE A 27 11.69 13.05 -8.50
N ASN A 28 12.53 13.01 -9.53
CA ASN A 28 12.91 14.19 -10.28
C ASN A 28 11.76 14.79 -11.10
N ALA A 29 10.82 13.98 -11.57
CA ALA A 29 9.62 14.48 -12.26
C ALA A 29 8.74 15.40 -11.39
N ARG A 30 8.94 15.40 -10.07
CA ARG A 30 8.22 16.27 -9.11
C ARG A 30 9.02 17.47 -8.66
N ARG A 31 10.30 17.54 -9.01
CA ARG A 31 11.25 18.61 -8.63
C ARG A 31 11.46 19.58 -9.79
N PRO A 32 11.83 20.83 -9.50
CA PRO A 32 12.34 21.75 -10.50
C PRO A 32 13.61 21.21 -11.17
N GLU A 33 13.90 21.67 -12.39
CA GLU A 33 15.08 21.23 -13.15
C GLU A 33 16.41 21.58 -12.45
N ASP A 34 16.43 22.66 -11.71
CA ASP A 34 17.59 23.17 -10.94
C ASP A 34 17.71 22.54 -9.56
N ASP A 35 16.74 21.73 -9.12
CA ASP A 35 16.72 21.03 -7.80
C ASP A 35 16.55 19.52 -7.94
N GLN A 36 17.22 18.91 -8.90
CA GLN A 36 17.20 17.45 -9.07
C GLN A 36 17.93 16.74 -7.92
N ILE A 37 17.44 15.55 -7.50
CA ILE A 37 18.10 14.78 -6.44
C ILE A 37 19.52 14.41 -6.84
N SER A 38 20.50 14.72 -5.97
CA SER A 38 21.88 14.31 -6.21
C SER A 38 22.01 12.78 -6.17
N VAL A 39 23.02 12.24 -6.87
CA VAL A 39 23.29 10.79 -6.84
C VAL A 39 23.53 10.29 -5.41
N MET A 40 24.29 11.05 -4.62
CA MET A 40 24.61 10.70 -3.24
C MET A 40 23.37 10.67 -2.34
N ASP A 41 22.49 11.67 -2.45
CA ASP A 41 21.27 11.73 -1.64
C ASP A 41 20.26 10.66 -2.08
N PHE A 42 20.19 10.38 -3.37
CA PHE A 42 19.38 9.28 -3.89
C PHE A 42 19.82 7.93 -3.31
N ILE A 43 21.13 7.62 -3.35
CA ILE A 43 21.67 6.36 -2.81
C ILE A 43 21.39 6.26 -1.31
N LYS A 44 21.69 7.30 -0.53
CA LYS A 44 21.43 7.31 0.92
C LYS A 44 19.95 7.06 1.24
N LYS A 45 19.06 7.70 0.50
CA LYS A 45 17.61 7.53 0.67
C LYS A 45 17.18 6.13 0.29
N LEU A 46 17.72 5.60 -0.80
CA LEU A 46 17.43 4.25 -1.30
C LEU A 46 17.87 3.20 -0.28
N ASP A 47 19.13 3.23 0.18
CA ASP A 47 19.67 2.28 1.15
C ASP A 47 18.84 2.25 2.43
N LYS A 48 18.52 3.41 3.00
CA LYS A 48 17.66 3.52 4.18
C LYS A 48 16.31 2.83 4.00
N ASN A 49 15.68 2.99 2.83
CA ASN A 49 14.36 2.42 2.58
C ASN A 49 14.41 0.94 2.22
N LEU A 50 15.49 0.48 1.59
CA LEU A 50 15.74 -0.95 1.37
C LEU A 50 15.89 -1.69 2.70
N ASP A 51 16.69 -1.15 3.63
CA ASP A 51 16.87 -1.70 4.97
C ASP A 51 15.54 -1.75 5.74
N LEU A 52 14.72 -0.70 5.63
CA LEU A 52 13.39 -0.66 6.26
C LEU A 52 12.47 -1.77 5.78
N LEU A 53 12.57 -2.13 4.50
CA LEU A 53 11.71 -3.10 3.81
C LEU A 53 12.33 -4.50 3.67
N ASP A 54 13.46 -4.76 4.31
CA ASP A 54 14.22 -6.03 4.19
C ASP A 54 14.44 -6.42 2.70
N MET A 55 14.81 -5.43 1.87
CA MET A 55 15.05 -5.62 0.44
C MET A 55 16.52 -5.56 0.10
N SER A 56 16.97 -6.48 -0.76
CA SER A 56 18.35 -6.49 -1.27
C SER A 56 18.59 -5.37 -2.29
N GLN A 57 19.77 -4.74 -2.27
CA GLN A 57 20.21 -3.79 -3.30
C GLN A 57 20.13 -4.37 -4.71
N LYS A 58 20.36 -5.67 -4.90
CA LYS A 58 20.24 -6.34 -6.21
C LYS A 58 18.87 -6.17 -6.85
N MET A 59 17.82 -5.95 -6.06
CA MET A 59 16.47 -5.72 -6.60
C MET A 59 16.36 -4.37 -7.31
N THR A 60 17.20 -3.40 -6.97
CA THR A 60 17.20 -2.07 -7.59
C THR A 60 17.84 -2.07 -8.98
N GLU A 61 18.68 -3.06 -9.27
CA GLU A 61 19.33 -3.27 -10.56
C GLU A 61 18.47 -4.05 -11.56
N ARG A 62 17.43 -4.75 -11.06
CA ARG A 62 16.47 -5.48 -11.90
C ARG A 62 15.47 -4.52 -12.54
N TYR A 63 14.91 -4.91 -13.67
CA TYR A 63 13.84 -4.17 -14.32
C TYR A 63 12.61 -4.09 -13.43
N LEU A 64 11.87 -3.00 -13.55
CA LEU A 64 10.75 -2.68 -12.68
C LEU A 64 9.73 -3.82 -12.65
N ASN A 65 9.62 -4.49 -11.51
CA ASN A 65 8.73 -5.61 -11.20
C ASN A 65 8.91 -6.87 -12.08
N GLU A 66 9.84 -6.89 -13.05
CA GLU A 66 10.03 -8.03 -13.95
C GLU A 66 10.55 -9.25 -13.20
N GLY A 67 9.79 -10.34 -13.27
CA GLY A 67 10.12 -11.61 -12.61
C GLY A 67 10.17 -11.52 -11.08
N PHE A 68 9.54 -10.50 -10.48
CA PHE A 68 9.38 -10.42 -9.04
C PHE A 68 8.25 -11.35 -8.60
N SER A 69 8.42 -11.98 -7.44
CA SER A 69 7.32 -12.65 -6.73
C SER A 69 6.26 -11.64 -6.29
N GLY A 70 5.06 -12.11 -5.95
CA GLY A 70 3.99 -11.23 -5.46
C GLY A 70 4.43 -10.37 -4.27
N GLY A 71 5.10 -10.99 -3.29
CA GLY A 71 5.63 -10.28 -2.12
C GLY A 71 6.73 -9.27 -2.45
N GLU A 72 7.60 -9.58 -3.41
CA GLU A 72 8.63 -8.64 -3.88
C GLU A 72 7.98 -7.45 -4.60
N LYS A 73 6.96 -7.67 -5.43
CA LYS A 73 6.21 -6.59 -6.11
C LYS A 73 5.55 -5.65 -5.10
N LYS A 74 4.90 -6.19 -4.07
CA LYS A 74 4.25 -5.38 -3.03
C LYS A 74 5.27 -4.58 -2.21
N ARG A 75 6.38 -5.20 -1.78
CA ARG A 75 7.47 -4.46 -1.12
C ARG A 75 8.07 -3.37 -2.02
N ASN A 76 8.20 -3.65 -3.33
CA ASN A 76 8.69 -2.67 -4.28
C ASN A 76 7.73 -1.47 -4.47
N GLU A 77 6.42 -1.68 -4.40
CA GLU A 77 5.45 -0.57 -4.39
C GLU A 77 5.58 0.29 -3.13
N ILE A 78 5.79 -0.32 -1.97
CA ILE A 78 6.05 0.44 -0.75
C ILE A 78 7.40 1.15 -0.81
N LEU A 79 8.42 0.56 -1.42
CA LEU A 79 9.67 1.27 -1.72
C LEU A 79 9.42 2.52 -2.58
N GLN A 80 8.61 2.41 -3.62
CA GLN A 80 8.22 3.57 -4.45
C GLN A 80 7.50 4.64 -3.61
N LEU A 81 6.56 4.25 -2.75
CA LEU A 81 5.87 5.16 -1.83
C LEU A 81 6.86 5.95 -0.96
N LEU A 82 7.80 5.25 -0.31
CA LEU A 82 8.81 5.83 0.57
C LEU A 82 9.80 6.74 -0.16
N MET A 83 10.17 6.37 -1.38
CA MET A 83 11.11 7.15 -2.20
C MET A 83 10.46 8.42 -2.75
N ILE A 84 9.20 8.35 -3.17
CA ILE A 84 8.46 9.46 -3.79
C ILE A 84 7.92 10.43 -2.73
N GLU A 85 7.61 9.98 -1.52
CA GLU A 85 7.04 10.78 -0.41
C GLU A 85 5.82 11.61 -0.87
N PRO A 86 4.73 10.97 -1.29
CA PRO A 86 3.51 11.68 -1.66
C PRO A 86 2.84 12.28 -0.43
N THR A 87 1.93 13.24 -0.62
CA THR A 87 1.08 13.76 0.45
C THR A 87 -0.16 12.91 0.68
N PHE A 88 -0.56 12.13 -0.34
CA PHE A 88 -1.69 11.20 -0.23
C PHE A 88 -1.42 9.92 -1.03
N ALA A 89 -1.76 8.76 -0.46
CA ALA A 89 -1.64 7.48 -1.13
C ALA A 89 -2.98 6.73 -1.16
N ILE A 90 -3.27 6.10 -2.30
CA ILE A 90 -4.29 5.05 -2.41
C ILE A 90 -3.55 3.73 -2.48
N LEU A 91 -3.83 2.83 -1.54
CA LEU A 91 -3.16 1.54 -1.37
C LEU A 91 -4.19 0.44 -1.61
N ASP A 92 -4.17 -0.12 -2.84
CA ASP A 92 -5.16 -1.09 -3.28
C ASP A 92 -4.65 -2.52 -3.08
N GLU A 93 -5.24 -3.22 -2.12
CA GLU A 93 -4.93 -4.60 -1.74
C GLU A 93 -3.42 -4.89 -1.60
N ILE A 94 -2.71 -4.01 -0.88
CA ILE A 94 -1.26 -4.14 -0.67
C ILE A 94 -0.85 -5.38 0.14
N ASP A 95 -1.79 -6.04 0.75
CA ASP A 95 -1.66 -7.24 1.58
C ASP A 95 -2.01 -8.55 0.83
N SER A 96 -2.54 -8.45 -0.38
CA SER A 96 -2.92 -9.62 -1.17
C SER A 96 -1.73 -10.52 -1.49
N GLY A 97 -1.87 -11.82 -1.15
CA GLY A 97 -0.85 -12.84 -1.40
C GLY A 97 0.41 -12.74 -0.52
N LEU A 98 0.40 -11.92 0.54
CA LEU A 98 1.51 -11.83 1.49
C LEU A 98 1.36 -12.84 2.63
N ASP A 99 2.50 -13.43 3.02
CA ASP A 99 2.62 -14.08 4.32
C ASP A 99 2.69 -13.04 5.46
N ILE A 100 2.63 -13.52 6.69
CA ILE A 100 2.59 -12.65 7.89
C ILE A 100 3.84 -11.76 7.99
N ASP A 101 5.01 -12.28 7.64
CA ASP A 101 6.26 -11.53 7.81
C ASP A 101 6.41 -10.46 6.72
N ALA A 102 6.07 -10.78 5.48
CA ALA A 102 6.00 -9.79 4.40
C ALA A 102 4.95 -8.69 4.70
N LEU A 103 3.80 -9.07 5.29
CA LEU A 103 2.76 -8.13 5.69
C LEU A 103 3.26 -7.15 6.76
N LYS A 104 4.01 -7.63 7.77
CA LYS A 104 4.62 -6.78 8.80
C LYS A 104 5.60 -5.77 8.21
N VAL A 105 6.41 -6.20 7.25
CA VAL A 105 7.39 -5.33 6.56
C VAL A 105 6.67 -4.24 5.76
N VAL A 106 5.67 -4.60 4.98
CA VAL A 106 4.82 -3.65 4.23
C VAL A 106 4.15 -2.66 5.19
N ALA A 107 3.54 -3.14 6.26
CA ALA A 107 2.90 -2.30 7.27
C ALA A 107 3.89 -1.35 7.96
N LYS A 108 5.10 -1.81 8.27
CA LYS A 108 6.18 -0.97 8.82
C LYS A 108 6.53 0.18 7.86
N GLY A 109 6.63 -0.12 6.56
CA GLY A 109 6.86 0.90 5.53
C GLY A 109 5.76 1.96 5.51
N VAL A 110 4.48 1.54 5.43
CA VAL A 110 3.34 2.47 5.42
C VAL A 110 3.28 3.29 6.71
N ASN A 111 3.44 2.66 7.87
CA ASN A 111 3.42 3.36 9.16
C ASN A 111 4.55 4.38 9.31
N SER A 112 5.70 4.16 8.66
CA SER A 112 6.81 5.13 8.70
C SER A 112 6.49 6.45 7.99
N MET A 113 5.45 6.46 7.14
CA MET A 113 4.96 7.67 6.46
C MET A 113 3.98 8.49 7.31
N ARG A 114 3.43 7.92 8.41
CA ARG A 114 2.44 8.61 9.25
C ARG A 114 2.97 9.94 9.77
N GLY A 115 2.14 10.98 9.66
CA GLY A 115 2.45 12.33 10.11
C GLY A 115 1.46 13.34 9.54
N ASP A 116 1.60 14.59 9.94
CA ASP A 116 0.66 15.68 9.60
C ASP A 116 0.55 15.98 8.10
N ASN A 117 1.55 15.54 7.31
CA ASN A 117 1.62 15.83 5.88
C ASN A 117 1.33 14.61 4.99
N PHE A 118 0.85 13.51 5.57
CA PHE A 118 0.55 12.29 4.82
C PHE A 118 -0.81 11.71 5.20
N GLY A 119 -1.65 11.47 4.19
CA GLY A 119 -2.89 10.72 4.31
C GLY A 119 -2.88 9.48 3.42
N SER A 120 -3.63 8.46 3.79
CA SER A 120 -3.79 7.27 2.94
C SER A 120 -5.21 6.74 2.97
N LEU A 121 -5.68 6.27 1.81
CA LEU A 121 -6.85 5.42 1.66
C LEU A 121 -6.36 4.00 1.39
N ILE A 122 -6.69 3.07 2.28
CA ILE A 122 -6.32 1.66 2.15
C ILE A 122 -7.58 0.87 1.78
N ILE A 123 -7.52 0.12 0.69
CA ILE A 123 -8.56 -0.80 0.26
C ILE A 123 -8.07 -2.21 0.58
N THR A 124 -8.81 -2.96 1.37
CA THR A 124 -8.50 -4.34 1.71
C THR A 124 -9.77 -5.11 2.07
N HIS A 125 -9.79 -6.39 1.80
CA HIS A 125 -10.79 -7.32 2.31
C HIS A 125 -10.23 -8.23 3.43
N TYR A 126 -8.95 -8.01 3.82
CA TYR A 126 -8.30 -8.74 4.90
C TYR A 126 -8.14 -7.87 6.15
N GLN A 127 -8.92 -8.14 7.17
CA GLN A 127 -8.86 -7.42 8.45
C GLN A 127 -7.49 -7.52 9.12
N ARG A 128 -6.74 -8.61 8.89
CA ARG A 128 -5.39 -8.81 9.46
C ARG A 128 -4.41 -7.68 9.15
N LEU A 129 -4.56 -6.97 8.02
CA LEU A 129 -3.74 -5.78 7.72
C LEU A 129 -3.96 -4.69 8.76
N LEU A 130 -5.22 -4.51 9.20
CA LEU A 130 -5.63 -3.45 10.12
C LEU A 130 -5.09 -3.65 11.54
N ASN A 131 -4.61 -4.86 11.87
CA ASN A 131 -3.89 -5.13 13.13
C ASN A 131 -2.47 -4.52 13.11
N TYR A 132 -1.90 -4.27 11.94
CA TYR A 132 -0.56 -3.69 11.77
C TYR A 132 -0.61 -2.22 11.31
N ILE A 133 -1.63 -1.84 10.54
CA ILE A 133 -1.88 -0.47 10.13
C ILE A 133 -3.23 -0.05 10.71
N VAL A 134 -3.23 0.41 11.95
CA VAL A 134 -4.47 0.83 12.63
C VAL A 134 -5.03 2.06 11.92
N PRO A 135 -6.23 2.00 11.32
CA PRO A 135 -6.83 3.13 10.63
C PRO A 135 -7.44 4.15 11.62
N ASP A 136 -7.53 5.41 11.22
CA ASP A 136 -8.25 6.43 11.98
C ASP A 136 -9.77 6.31 11.74
N THR A 137 -10.16 5.91 10.52
CA THR A 137 -11.56 5.72 10.11
C THR A 137 -11.68 4.49 9.24
N VAL A 138 -12.74 3.72 9.47
CA VAL A 138 -13.10 2.52 8.69
C VAL A 138 -14.43 2.77 8.00
N HIS A 139 -14.46 2.53 6.70
CA HIS A 139 -15.68 2.52 5.89
C HIS A 139 -15.94 1.10 5.40
N VAL A 140 -17.11 0.56 5.69
CA VAL A 140 -17.54 -0.74 5.18
C VAL A 140 -18.33 -0.52 3.91
N MET A 141 -17.90 -1.16 2.84
CA MET A 141 -18.57 -1.09 1.53
C MET A 141 -19.21 -2.43 1.21
N MET A 142 -20.48 -2.42 0.83
CA MET A 142 -21.24 -3.56 0.32
C MET A 142 -22.03 -3.12 -0.89
N ASP A 143 -22.07 -3.94 -1.93
CA ASP A 143 -22.80 -3.66 -3.19
C ASP A 143 -22.55 -2.23 -3.72
N GLY A 144 -21.28 -1.80 -3.71
CA GLY A 144 -20.87 -0.49 -4.22
C GLY A 144 -21.27 0.71 -3.33
N GLN A 145 -21.82 0.48 -2.13
CA GLN A 145 -22.25 1.54 -1.21
C GLN A 145 -21.51 1.46 0.12
N ILE A 146 -21.20 2.62 0.71
CA ILE A 146 -20.70 2.68 2.09
C ILE A 146 -21.89 2.50 3.03
N VAL A 147 -21.97 1.34 3.68
CA VAL A 147 -23.09 0.97 4.55
C VAL A 147 -22.84 1.33 6.01
N LYS A 148 -21.58 1.43 6.43
CA LYS A 148 -21.21 1.82 7.80
C LYS A 148 -19.87 2.56 7.81
N THR A 149 -19.74 3.50 8.72
CA THR A 149 -18.50 4.22 9.01
C THR A 149 -18.27 4.21 10.51
N GLY A 150 -17.02 3.98 10.94
CA GLY A 150 -16.65 3.95 12.36
C GLY A 150 -15.14 4.09 12.54
N GLY A 151 -14.69 3.89 13.77
CA GLY A 151 -13.28 3.86 14.12
C GLY A 151 -12.66 2.46 13.97
N PRO A 152 -11.45 2.25 14.52
CA PRO A 152 -10.73 0.97 14.45
C PRO A 152 -11.52 -0.22 15.03
N GLU A 153 -12.42 0.03 15.96
CA GLU A 153 -13.30 -0.98 16.57
C GLU A 153 -14.24 -1.64 15.55
N LEU A 154 -14.59 -0.92 14.48
CA LEU A 154 -15.43 -1.48 13.42
C LEU A 154 -14.69 -2.58 12.63
N ALA A 155 -13.39 -2.42 12.43
CA ALA A 155 -12.57 -3.45 11.78
C ALA A 155 -12.55 -4.74 12.63
N LYS A 156 -12.39 -4.60 13.94
CA LYS A 156 -12.41 -5.75 14.85
C LYS A 156 -13.77 -6.43 14.87
N LYS A 157 -14.85 -5.65 14.88
CA LYS A 157 -16.21 -6.20 14.80
C LYS A 157 -16.42 -7.02 13.54
N LEU A 158 -15.91 -6.55 12.40
CA LEU A 158 -15.97 -7.31 11.14
C LEU A 158 -15.13 -8.59 11.17
N GLU A 159 -14.02 -8.62 11.90
CA GLU A 159 -13.22 -9.83 12.09
C GLU A 159 -13.97 -10.88 12.93
N ASP A 160 -14.68 -10.43 13.96
CA ASP A 160 -15.39 -11.30 14.91
C ASP A 160 -16.74 -11.82 14.34
N GLU A 161 -17.50 -10.96 13.65
CA GLU A 161 -18.89 -11.23 13.23
C GLU A 161 -19.05 -11.47 11.72
N GLY A 162 -18.05 -11.10 10.92
CA GLY A 162 -18.08 -11.16 9.46
C GLY A 162 -19.00 -10.12 8.82
N TYR A 163 -19.03 -10.10 7.49
CA TYR A 163 -19.92 -9.21 6.71
C TYR A 163 -21.39 -9.59 6.87
N ALA A 164 -21.70 -10.88 7.04
CA ALA A 164 -23.06 -11.36 7.22
C ALA A 164 -23.68 -10.80 8.52
N GLY A 165 -22.93 -10.84 9.63
CA GLY A 165 -23.39 -10.27 10.90
C GLY A 165 -23.70 -8.78 10.79
N LEU A 166 -22.86 -8.01 10.11
CA LEU A 166 -23.10 -6.58 9.90
C LEU A 166 -24.29 -6.32 8.96
N ARG A 167 -24.47 -7.11 7.89
CA ARG A 167 -25.63 -7.03 6.99
C ARG A 167 -26.92 -7.22 7.77
N ASP A 168 -26.97 -8.26 8.59
CA ASP A 168 -28.16 -8.60 9.39
C ASP A 168 -28.47 -7.54 10.44
N GLU A 169 -27.43 -7.00 11.11
CA GLU A 169 -27.58 -5.87 12.07
C GLU A 169 -28.19 -4.63 11.40
N LEU A 170 -27.78 -4.35 10.18
CA LEU A 170 -28.24 -3.17 9.44
C LEU A 170 -29.55 -3.41 8.66
N GLY A 171 -30.07 -4.65 8.65
CA GLY A 171 -31.28 -5.03 7.91
C GLY A 171 -31.16 -4.85 6.40
N LEU A 172 -29.96 -5.07 5.85
CA LEU A 172 -29.69 -4.86 4.43
C LEU A 172 -30.09 -6.08 3.61
N ASP A 173 -30.86 -5.86 2.53
CA ASP A 173 -31.23 -6.91 1.56
C ASP A 173 -30.14 -7.03 0.48
N ILE A 174 -28.92 -7.42 0.89
CA ILE A 174 -27.74 -7.58 0.05
C ILE A 174 -27.32 -9.04 0.07
N LYS A 175 -27.17 -9.65 -1.13
CA LYS A 175 -26.56 -10.98 -1.25
C LYS A 175 -25.06 -10.88 -1.10
N LEU A 176 -24.48 -11.66 -0.20
CA LEU A 176 -23.05 -11.86 -0.10
C LEU A 176 -22.63 -13.05 -0.97
N VAL A 177 -21.37 -13.04 -1.43
CA VAL A 177 -20.83 -14.11 -2.30
C VAL A 177 -20.89 -15.49 -1.60
N ASP A 178 -20.86 -15.51 -0.27
CA ASP A 178 -20.94 -16.74 0.54
C ASP A 178 -22.39 -17.27 0.74
N ASP A 179 -23.40 -16.57 0.22
CA ASP A 179 -24.80 -17.00 0.28
C ASP A 179 -25.18 -17.93 -0.92
N GLU A 180 -24.21 -18.30 -1.78
CA GLU A 180 -24.38 -19.23 -2.89
C GLU A 180 -23.90 -20.66 -2.53
N ASP A 181 -24.67 -21.35 -1.66
CA ASP A 181 -24.66 -22.82 -1.49
C ASP A 181 -26.09 -23.40 -1.59
#